data_549639a8ffc19834098bb640ea77446f
#
_entry.id   549639a8ffc19834098bb640ea77446f
#
_cell.length_a   1.000
_cell.length_b   1.000
_cell.length_c   1.000
_cell.angle_alpha   90.00
_cell.angle_beta   90.00
_cell.angle_gamma   90.00
#
_symmetry.space_group_name_H-M   'P 1'
#
loop_
_entity.id
_entity.type
_entity.pdbx_description
1 polymer ?
#
loop_
_entity_poly.entity_id
_entity_poly.type
_entity_poly.pdbx_seq_one_letter_code
_entity_poly.pdbx_strand_id
1 'polypeptide(L)'
;MKKQLAICDGDEQYRQMMQAYLIKRLEGFEILTFEDLQQAAEYSRKQAFAIVLVSEALYSEDLQGIQAIHIYVLREDGTGDVTKHPYIEKYQSMEQLISSIFMDYSEEAFDLQRNMRKTDKIRYHVFYSPIRKEEQTKAALALGQVLAEKNKKVLYLNLQAFAGWEDSLRTGFFADITDLLYFARRKDNNLKFRFQSMKQTLSGVDYMAPAEDYMDLLLVTENEWISFFEKLSEIDEYSDFILDLSEACQGLYRLLEKSDYIYSMQAATDTQRNSINQYKRLLEKRELSSILEKTSWLELPREYFERAVNMERLYSTQIGEYMKGLMLENGNRQIRKM
;
A
#
# COMPACT_ATOMS: atom_id res chain seq x y z
N MET A 1 -20.64 -10.94 -11.07
CA MET A 1 -19.88 -12.20 -11.25
C MET A 1 -18.41 -11.89 -11.08
N LYS A 2 -17.63 -12.78 -10.41
CA LYS A 2 -16.18 -12.61 -10.34
C LYS A 2 -15.57 -12.83 -11.72
N LYS A 3 -14.52 -12.07 -12.04
CA LYS A 3 -13.71 -12.31 -13.24
C LYS A 3 -12.91 -13.60 -13.07
N GLN A 4 -12.63 -14.28 -14.17
CA GLN A 4 -11.92 -15.55 -14.13
C GLN A 4 -10.48 -15.36 -14.62
N LEU A 5 -9.53 -15.85 -13.82
CA LEU A 5 -8.13 -15.98 -14.20
C LEU A 5 -7.77 -17.46 -14.27
N ALA A 6 -7.30 -17.90 -15.42
CA ALA A 6 -6.88 -19.27 -15.65
C ALA A 6 -5.35 -19.40 -15.61
N ILE A 7 -4.86 -20.44 -14.95
CA ILE A 7 -3.45 -20.86 -14.95
C ILE A 7 -3.36 -22.20 -15.66
N CYS A 8 -2.71 -22.22 -16.81
CA CYS A 8 -2.49 -23.42 -17.63
C CYS A 8 -1.00 -23.82 -17.55
N ASP A 9 -0.68 -24.85 -16.81
CA ASP A 9 0.69 -25.34 -16.63
C ASP A 9 0.68 -26.85 -16.38
N GLY A 10 1.63 -27.60 -16.93
CA GLY A 10 1.79 -29.04 -16.66
C GLY A 10 2.26 -29.36 -15.24
N ASP A 11 2.94 -28.41 -14.58
CA ASP A 11 3.44 -28.56 -13.21
C ASP A 11 2.34 -28.33 -12.17
N GLU A 12 1.89 -29.42 -11.53
CA GLU A 12 0.84 -29.37 -10.52
C GLU A 12 1.26 -28.58 -9.27
N GLN A 13 2.50 -28.71 -8.83
CA GLN A 13 2.97 -28.01 -7.62
C GLN A 13 3.02 -26.49 -7.87
N TYR A 14 3.51 -26.08 -9.03
CA TYR A 14 3.53 -24.67 -9.43
C TYR A 14 2.11 -24.11 -9.53
N ARG A 15 1.18 -24.84 -10.18
CA ARG A 15 -0.24 -24.41 -10.27
C ARG A 15 -0.87 -24.18 -8.90
N GLN A 16 -0.69 -25.16 -7.99
CA GLN A 16 -1.29 -25.07 -6.64
C GLN A 16 -0.70 -23.93 -5.82
N MET A 17 0.62 -23.74 -5.86
CA MET A 17 1.31 -22.66 -5.18
C MET A 17 0.83 -21.29 -5.70
N MET A 18 0.79 -21.13 -7.01
CA MET A 18 0.37 -19.90 -7.66
C MET A 18 -1.12 -19.59 -7.39
N GLN A 19 -1.98 -20.59 -7.50
CA GLN A 19 -3.40 -20.46 -7.18
C GLN A 19 -3.62 -20.00 -5.73
N ALA A 20 -2.97 -20.68 -4.77
CA ALA A 20 -3.09 -20.36 -3.36
C ALA A 20 -2.62 -18.91 -3.04
N TYR A 21 -1.59 -18.47 -3.74
CA TYR A 21 -1.08 -17.11 -3.60
C TYR A 21 -2.04 -16.07 -4.21
N LEU A 22 -2.52 -16.30 -5.44
CA LEU A 22 -3.40 -15.39 -6.15
C LEU A 22 -4.78 -15.25 -5.49
N ILE A 23 -5.35 -16.34 -4.94
CA ILE A 23 -6.62 -16.30 -4.19
C ILE A 23 -6.53 -15.32 -3.02
N LYS A 24 -5.39 -15.26 -2.32
CA LYS A 24 -5.19 -14.35 -1.19
C LYS A 24 -5.03 -12.89 -1.60
N ARG A 25 -4.58 -12.63 -2.83
CA ARG A 25 -4.21 -11.30 -3.32
C ARG A 25 -5.25 -10.69 -4.25
N LEU A 26 -6.03 -11.49 -4.95
CA LEU A 26 -6.94 -11.03 -6.01
C LEU A 26 -8.40 -11.31 -5.64
N GLU A 27 -8.97 -10.55 -4.72
CA GLU A 27 -10.35 -10.74 -4.22
C GLU A 27 -11.43 -10.66 -5.33
N GLY A 28 -11.14 -9.94 -6.43
CA GLY A 28 -12.05 -9.77 -7.56
C GLY A 28 -12.06 -10.92 -8.58
N PHE A 29 -11.15 -11.90 -8.43
CA PHE A 29 -10.98 -12.98 -9.36
C PHE A 29 -11.36 -14.34 -8.78
N GLU A 30 -11.88 -15.21 -9.63
CA GLU A 30 -11.96 -16.65 -9.43
C GLU A 30 -10.75 -17.27 -10.11
N ILE A 31 -9.88 -17.94 -9.36
CA ILE A 31 -8.63 -18.50 -9.88
C ILE A 31 -8.81 -19.96 -10.21
N LEU A 32 -8.73 -20.28 -11.49
CA LEU A 32 -8.91 -21.62 -12.04
C LEU A 32 -7.57 -22.18 -12.52
N THR A 33 -7.37 -23.48 -12.38
CA THR A 33 -6.14 -24.15 -12.83
C THR A 33 -6.48 -25.26 -13.80
N PHE A 34 -5.68 -25.40 -14.85
CA PHE A 34 -5.83 -26.41 -15.89
C PHE A 34 -4.48 -27.08 -16.18
N GLU A 35 -4.48 -28.40 -16.33
CA GLU A 35 -3.29 -29.16 -16.66
C GLU A 35 -2.93 -29.07 -18.15
N ASP A 36 -3.96 -28.89 -18.99
CA ASP A 36 -3.82 -28.76 -20.43
C ASP A 36 -4.72 -27.68 -21.01
N LEU A 37 -4.44 -27.28 -22.26
CA LEU A 37 -5.18 -26.22 -22.95
C LEU A 37 -6.58 -26.67 -23.40
N GLN A 38 -6.80 -27.97 -23.62
CA GLN A 38 -8.10 -28.47 -24.09
C GLN A 38 -9.18 -28.24 -23.01
N GLN A 39 -8.87 -28.58 -21.76
CA GLN A 39 -9.76 -28.33 -20.62
C GLN A 39 -10.06 -26.86 -20.46
N ALA A 40 -9.05 -26.01 -20.57
CA ALA A 40 -9.21 -24.55 -20.50
C ALA A 40 -10.09 -24.03 -21.65
N ALA A 41 -9.89 -24.53 -22.87
CA ALA A 41 -10.68 -24.14 -24.02
C ALA A 41 -12.16 -24.56 -23.88
N GLU A 42 -12.44 -25.78 -23.45
CA GLU A 42 -13.79 -26.26 -23.19
C GLU A 42 -14.50 -25.42 -22.11
N TYR A 43 -13.78 -25.07 -21.05
CA TYR A 43 -14.31 -24.21 -19.99
C TYR A 43 -14.61 -22.79 -20.50
N SER A 44 -13.69 -22.21 -21.28
CA SER A 44 -13.80 -20.84 -21.79
C SER A 44 -14.98 -20.62 -22.75
N ARG A 45 -15.49 -21.68 -23.38
CA ARG A 45 -16.71 -21.61 -24.23
C ARG A 45 -17.97 -21.25 -23.44
N LYS A 46 -17.99 -21.54 -22.14
CA LYS A 46 -19.12 -21.20 -21.26
C LYS A 46 -18.98 -19.78 -20.70
N GLN A 47 -17.76 -19.40 -20.37
CA GLN A 47 -17.43 -18.09 -19.85
C GLN A 47 -15.98 -17.76 -20.19
N ALA A 48 -15.77 -16.68 -20.97
CA ALA A 48 -14.44 -16.24 -21.35
C ALA A 48 -13.62 -15.81 -20.12
N PHE A 49 -12.33 -16.13 -20.14
CA PHE A 49 -11.41 -15.68 -19.11
C PHE A 49 -11.06 -14.20 -19.27
N ALA A 50 -10.90 -13.52 -18.15
CA ALA A 50 -10.34 -12.18 -18.16
C ALA A 50 -8.82 -12.23 -18.41
N ILE A 51 -8.14 -13.21 -17.81
CA ILE A 51 -6.70 -13.41 -17.94
C ILE A 51 -6.42 -14.90 -18.04
N VAL A 52 -5.51 -15.27 -18.94
CA VAL A 52 -4.93 -16.63 -19.02
C VAL A 52 -3.41 -16.53 -18.89
N LEU A 53 -2.86 -17.31 -17.99
CA LEU A 53 -1.44 -17.54 -17.84
C LEU A 53 -1.15 -18.94 -18.38
N VAL A 54 -0.36 -19.04 -19.42
CA VAL A 54 -0.04 -20.34 -20.05
C VAL A 54 1.46 -20.57 -19.99
N SER A 55 1.90 -21.74 -19.50
CA SER A 55 3.31 -22.10 -19.52
C SER A 55 3.83 -22.23 -20.95
N GLU A 56 5.07 -21.84 -21.17
CA GLU A 56 5.74 -21.95 -22.48
C GLU A 56 5.67 -23.38 -23.04
N ALA A 57 5.75 -24.38 -22.16
CA ALA A 57 5.67 -25.80 -22.54
C ALA A 57 4.30 -26.22 -23.11
N LEU A 58 3.21 -25.55 -22.73
CA LEU A 58 1.86 -25.80 -23.24
C LEU A 58 1.47 -24.82 -24.35
N TYR A 59 2.24 -23.75 -24.55
CA TYR A 59 1.88 -22.68 -25.47
C TYR A 59 1.89 -23.15 -26.92
N SER A 60 0.83 -22.80 -27.64
CA SER A 60 0.72 -22.90 -29.09
C SER A 60 0.06 -21.63 -29.63
N GLU A 61 0.36 -21.24 -30.87
CA GLU A 61 -0.14 -19.96 -31.43
C GLU A 61 -1.66 -19.88 -31.54
N ASP A 62 -2.36 -21.00 -31.75
CA ASP A 62 -3.80 -21.05 -31.86
C ASP A 62 -4.50 -21.24 -30.49
N LEU A 63 -3.73 -21.53 -29.42
CA LEU A 63 -4.20 -21.72 -28.06
C LEU A 63 -5.46 -22.61 -27.96
N GLN A 64 -5.64 -23.52 -28.93
CA GLN A 64 -6.77 -24.47 -29.00
C GLN A 64 -8.16 -23.82 -28.86
N GLY A 65 -8.31 -22.56 -29.24
CA GLY A 65 -9.57 -21.83 -29.21
C GLY A 65 -9.99 -21.33 -27.83
N ILE A 66 -9.04 -21.10 -26.92
CA ILE A 66 -9.31 -20.47 -25.63
C ILE A 66 -9.86 -19.05 -25.83
N GLN A 67 -10.99 -18.74 -25.19
CA GLN A 67 -11.56 -17.40 -25.17
C GLN A 67 -11.06 -16.63 -23.95
N ALA A 68 -10.25 -15.59 -24.19
CA ALA A 68 -9.70 -14.75 -23.15
C ALA A 68 -9.50 -13.31 -23.64
N ILE A 69 -9.56 -12.35 -22.70
CA ILE A 69 -9.29 -10.94 -22.98
C ILE A 69 -7.77 -10.71 -23.05
N HIS A 70 -7.04 -11.24 -22.08
CA HIS A 70 -5.58 -11.15 -22.01
C HIS A 70 -4.96 -12.51 -21.83
N ILE A 71 -3.86 -12.75 -22.55
CA ILE A 71 -3.11 -14.00 -22.48
C ILE A 71 -1.64 -13.65 -22.29
N TYR A 72 -1.01 -14.28 -21.31
CA TYR A 72 0.42 -14.16 -21.02
C TYR A 72 1.09 -15.52 -21.05
N VAL A 73 2.26 -15.57 -21.64
CA VAL A 73 3.08 -16.79 -21.70
C VAL A 73 4.06 -16.77 -20.53
N LEU A 74 3.99 -17.79 -19.68
CA LEU A 74 4.95 -18.00 -18.58
C LEU A 74 6.20 -18.66 -19.14
N ARG A 75 7.29 -17.92 -19.27
CA ARG A 75 8.55 -18.34 -19.85
C ARG A 75 9.51 -18.80 -18.77
N GLU A 76 10.19 -19.93 -19.03
CA GLU A 76 11.16 -20.50 -18.10
C GLU A 76 12.55 -19.91 -18.28
N ASP A 77 12.96 -19.63 -19.55
CA ASP A 77 14.25 -19.07 -19.92
C ASP A 77 14.07 -17.85 -20.79
N GLY A 78 14.85 -16.77 -20.56
CA GLY A 78 14.77 -15.51 -21.32
C GLY A 78 15.21 -15.60 -22.81
N THR A 79 15.37 -16.81 -23.38
CA THR A 79 15.98 -17.06 -24.71
C THR A 79 15.00 -17.56 -25.79
N GLY A 80 13.70 -17.63 -25.51
CA GLY A 80 12.70 -18.16 -26.43
C GLY A 80 12.37 -17.26 -27.62
N ASP A 81 11.77 -17.85 -28.68
CA ASP A 81 11.31 -17.15 -29.87
C ASP A 81 10.24 -16.09 -29.57
N VAL A 82 10.06 -15.12 -30.46
CA VAL A 82 9.01 -14.11 -30.35
C VAL A 82 7.64 -14.78 -30.41
N THR A 83 6.90 -14.71 -29.29
CA THR A 83 5.52 -15.24 -29.22
C THR A 83 4.52 -14.16 -29.64
N LYS A 84 3.35 -14.60 -30.12
CA LYS A 84 2.23 -13.70 -30.47
C LYS A 84 1.68 -12.95 -29.25
N HIS A 85 1.81 -13.51 -28.05
CA HIS A 85 1.33 -12.96 -26.81
C HIS A 85 2.50 -12.49 -25.92
N PRO A 86 2.30 -11.48 -25.07
CA PRO A 86 3.31 -11.01 -24.13
C PRO A 86 3.75 -12.16 -23.21
N TYR A 87 5.03 -12.16 -22.83
CA TYR A 87 5.59 -13.15 -21.94
C TYR A 87 5.94 -12.56 -20.58
N ILE A 88 5.93 -13.42 -19.56
CA ILE A 88 6.30 -13.13 -18.20
C ILE A 88 7.26 -14.21 -17.73
N GLU A 89 8.35 -13.83 -17.04
CA GLU A 89 9.28 -14.80 -16.46
C GLU A 89 8.56 -15.68 -15.42
N LYS A 90 8.63 -17.01 -15.58
CA LYS A 90 7.94 -17.96 -14.71
C LYS A 90 8.57 -18.03 -13.31
N TYR A 91 9.90 -18.04 -13.26
CA TYR A 91 10.67 -18.21 -12.03
C TYR A 91 11.14 -16.87 -11.43
N GLN A 92 10.24 -15.94 -11.29
CA GLN A 92 10.43 -14.71 -10.54
C GLN A 92 9.60 -14.73 -9.24
N SER A 93 9.71 -13.71 -8.39
CA SER A 93 8.85 -13.61 -7.22
C SER A 93 7.38 -13.52 -7.64
N MET A 94 6.47 -14.07 -6.83
CA MET A 94 5.03 -13.99 -7.12
C MET A 94 4.53 -12.55 -7.18
N GLU A 95 5.16 -11.64 -6.43
CA GLU A 95 4.88 -10.20 -6.47
C GLU A 95 5.24 -9.58 -7.81
N GLN A 96 6.42 -9.87 -8.33
CA GLN A 96 6.87 -9.40 -9.66
C GLN A 96 5.97 -9.96 -10.76
N LEU A 97 5.60 -11.23 -10.68
CA LEU A 97 4.72 -11.87 -11.64
C LEU A 97 3.34 -11.20 -11.67
N ILE A 98 2.72 -10.93 -10.51
CA ILE A 98 1.46 -10.20 -10.42
C ILE A 98 1.60 -8.79 -11.00
N SER A 99 2.68 -8.09 -10.65
CA SER A 99 2.94 -6.75 -11.19
C SER A 99 3.01 -6.77 -12.73
N SER A 100 3.72 -7.73 -13.31
CA SER A 100 3.83 -7.89 -14.76
C SER A 100 2.49 -8.19 -15.44
N ILE A 101 1.66 -9.07 -14.84
CA ILE A 101 0.31 -9.37 -15.36
C ILE A 101 -0.56 -8.11 -15.40
N PHE A 102 -0.51 -7.30 -14.34
CA PHE A 102 -1.39 -6.15 -14.21
C PHE A 102 -0.81 -4.86 -14.77
N MET A 103 0.46 -4.84 -15.19
CA MET A 103 1.04 -3.70 -15.91
C MET A 103 0.29 -3.37 -17.21
N ASP A 104 -0.14 -4.37 -17.95
CA ASP A 104 -0.79 -4.21 -19.26
C ASP A 104 -2.32 -4.41 -19.21
N TYR A 105 -2.83 -4.81 -18.06
CA TYR A 105 -4.26 -5.08 -17.91
C TYR A 105 -5.06 -3.78 -17.83
N SER A 106 -5.62 -3.32 -18.95
CA SER A 106 -6.52 -2.17 -19.00
C SER A 106 -7.97 -2.56 -18.69
N GLU A 107 -8.61 -1.76 -17.84
CA GLU A 107 -9.95 -2.02 -17.31
C GLU A 107 -11.10 -1.59 -18.21
N GLU A 108 -11.41 -2.25 -19.28
CA GLU A 108 -12.75 -2.09 -19.87
C GLU A 108 -13.87 -2.83 -19.10
N ALA A 109 -13.53 -3.54 -18.03
CA ALA A 109 -14.44 -4.47 -17.35
C ALA A 109 -14.76 -4.17 -15.87
N PHE A 110 -14.36 -3.05 -15.28
CA PHE A 110 -14.49 -2.80 -13.82
C PHE A 110 -15.55 -1.81 -13.38
N ASP A 111 -16.33 -1.22 -14.30
CA ASP A 111 -17.34 -0.21 -13.96
C ASP A 111 -18.62 -0.72 -13.24
N LEU A 112 -18.72 -2.00 -12.91
CA LEU A 112 -19.96 -2.58 -12.37
C LEU A 112 -20.04 -2.72 -10.84
N GLN A 113 -19.03 -2.33 -10.05
CA GLN A 113 -19.11 -2.38 -8.58
C GLN A 113 -19.15 -1.03 -7.86
N ARG A 114 -19.39 0.06 -8.55
CA ARG A 114 -19.39 1.44 -7.99
C ARG A 114 -20.63 1.81 -7.18
N ASN A 115 -21.60 0.93 -7.05
CA ASN A 115 -22.83 1.21 -6.30
C ASN A 115 -22.98 0.28 -5.10
N MET A 116 -22.91 0.88 -3.93
CA MET A 116 -23.29 0.41 -2.59
C MET A 116 -22.12 0.17 -1.63
N ARG A 117 -21.63 1.26 -1.02
CA ARG A 117 -21.46 1.44 0.42
C ARG A 117 -20.96 2.86 0.67
N LYS A 118 -21.75 3.69 1.38
CA LYS A 118 -21.22 4.89 2.03
C LYS A 118 -20.19 4.41 3.04
N THR A 119 -18.92 4.57 2.72
CA THR A 119 -17.84 4.35 3.68
C THR A 119 -17.88 5.47 4.71
N ASP A 120 -17.73 5.12 5.97
CA ASP A 120 -17.38 6.09 7.00
C ASP A 120 -16.15 6.88 6.51
N LYS A 121 -16.15 8.18 6.73
CA LYS A 121 -15.04 9.07 6.34
C LYS A 121 -13.72 8.48 6.84
N ILE A 122 -12.75 8.28 5.92
CA ILE A 122 -11.40 7.84 6.27
C ILE A 122 -10.76 8.86 7.23
N ARG A 123 -10.17 8.37 8.31
CA ARG A 123 -9.45 9.17 9.29
C ARG A 123 -7.98 9.24 8.94
N TYR A 124 -7.45 10.45 8.87
CA TYR A 124 -6.05 10.72 8.56
C TYR A 124 -5.26 10.97 9.85
N HIS A 125 -4.38 10.04 10.19
CA HIS A 125 -3.42 10.11 11.28
C HIS A 125 -2.05 10.47 10.72
N VAL A 126 -1.57 11.68 10.98
CA VAL A 126 -0.32 12.17 10.42
C VAL A 126 0.74 12.25 11.51
N PHE A 127 1.87 11.61 11.26
CA PHE A 127 3.08 11.73 12.07
C PHE A 127 4.04 12.66 11.37
N TYR A 128 4.36 13.76 12.02
CA TYR A 128 5.35 14.73 11.56
C TYR A 128 5.97 15.46 12.74
N SER A 129 7.28 15.59 12.74
CA SER A 129 7.99 16.35 13.75
C SER A 129 9.08 17.23 13.12
N PRO A 130 9.16 18.54 13.48
CA PRO A 130 10.25 19.41 13.02
C PRO A 130 11.62 19.02 13.62
N ILE A 131 11.62 18.08 14.56
CA ILE A 131 12.82 17.45 15.12
C ILE A 131 12.84 16.01 14.68
N ARG A 132 13.77 15.65 13.80
CA ARG A 132 13.89 14.28 13.30
C ARG A 132 14.16 13.32 14.45
N LYS A 133 13.31 12.30 14.59
CA LYS A 133 13.46 11.22 15.55
C LYS A 133 13.05 9.91 14.89
N GLU A 134 13.91 8.89 15.00
CA GLU A 134 13.61 7.53 14.49
C GLU A 134 12.36 6.92 15.12
N GLU A 135 12.00 7.36 16.32
CA GLU A 135 10.83 6.90 17.04
C GLU A 135 9.50 7.28 16.38
N GLN A 136 9.51 8.29 15.50
CA GLN A 136 8.31 8.72 14.78
C GLN A 136 7.74 7.57 13.96
N THR A 137 8.56 6.93 13.14
CA THR A 137 8.15 5.76 12.33
C THR A 137 7.66 4.60 13.17
N LYS A 138 8.33 4.31 14.28
CA LYS A 138 7.91 3.24 15.21
C LYS A 138 6.57 3.56 15.86
N ALA A 139 6.34 4.81 16.28
CA ALA A 139 5.07 5.25 16.84
C ALA A 139 3.93 5.19 15.81
N ALA A 140 4.20 5.62 14.57
CA ALA A 140 3.25 5.57 13.48
C ALA A 140 2.81 4.13 13.17
N LEU A 141 3.78 3.22 13.03
CA LEU A 141 3.49 1.82 12.76
C LEU A 141 2.81 1.13 13.96
N ALA A 142 3.23 1.46 15.21
CA ALA A 142 2.57 0.95 16.42
C ALA A 142 1.09 1.37 16.48
N LEU A 143 0.76 2.62 16.13
CA LEU A 143 -0.63 3.07 16.04
C LEU A 143 -1.40 2.25 15.02
N GLY A 144 -0.81 2.01 13.85
CA GLY A 144 -1.42 1.19 12.80
C GLY A 144 -1.76 -0.21 13.28
N GLN A 145 -0.81 -0.87 13.92
CA GLN A 145 -1.01 -2.21 14.47
C GLN A 145 -2.06 -2.23 15.59
N VAL A 146 -2.08 -1.23 16.47
CA VAL A 146 -3.11 -1.10 17.52
C VAL A 146 -4.51 -0.89 16.92
N LEU A 147 -4.62 -0.15 15.83
CA LEU A 147 -5.89 0.01 15.11
C LEU A 147 -6.31 -1.30 14.44
N ALA A 148 -5.37 -2.01 13.83
CA ALA A 148 -5.62 -3.30 13.18
C ALA A 148 -6.09 -4.37 14.21
N GLU A 149 -5.52 -4.40 15.43
CA GLU A 149 -6.03 -5.24 16.53
C GLU A 149 -7.51 -4.97 16.87
N LYS A 150 -7.99 -3.75 16.63
CA LYS A 150 -9.40 -3.36 16.80
C LYS A 150 -10.24 -3.60 15.53
N ASN A 151 -9.79 -4.47 14.64
CA ASN A 151 -10.44 -4.78 13.37
C ASN A 151 -10.64 -3.56 12.44
N LYS A 152 -9.78 -2.54 12.55
CA LYS A 152 -9.75 -1.43 11.59
C LYS A 152 -8.91 -1.81 10.39
N LYS A 153 -9.36 -1.39 9.19
CA LYS A 153 -8.58 -1.51 7.98
C LYS A 153 -7.65 -0.30 7.86
N VAL A 154 -6.37 -0.53 7.98
CA VAL A 154 -5.34 0.52 8.09
C VAL A 154 -4.40 0.47 6.91
N LEU A 155 -4.18 1.62 6.28
CA LEU A 155 -3.11 1.84 5.32
C LEU A 155 -2.04 2.75 5.93
N TYR A 156 -0.80 2.27 5.95
CA TYR A 156 0.36 3.03 6.37
C TYR A 156 1.22 3.43 5.16
N LEU A 157 1.56 4.71 5.07
CA LEU A 157 2.40 5.28 4.03
C LEU A 157 3.58 6.04 4.65
N ASN A 158 4.80 5.57 4.37
CA ASN A 158 6.02 6.21 4.81
C ASN A 158 6.56 7.13 3.72
N LEU A 159 6.57 8.44 3.99
CA LEU A 159 7.07 9.49 3.12
C LEU A 159 8.30 10.18 3.72
N GLN A 160 9.10 9.42 4.45
CA GLN A 160 10.38 9.85 4.99
C GLN A 160 11.44 9.85 3.87
N ALA A 161 12.41 10.75 3.97
CA ALA A 161 13.51 10.83 3.00
C ALA A 161 14.36 9.55 2.97
N PHE A 162 14.60 8.94 4.15
CA PHE A 162 15.37 7.71 4.30
C PHE A 162 14.69 6.82 5.33
N ALA A 163 13.91 5.86 4.86
CA ALA A 163 13.08 5.03 5.73
C ALA A 163 13.82 3.81 6.30
N GLY A 164 14.81 3.24 5.58
CA GLY A 164 15.61 2.08 6.00
C GLY A 164 14.79 0.80 6.21
N TRP A 165 13.70 0.63 5.46
CA TRP A 165 12.76 -0.47 5.68
C TRP A 165 13.27 -1.81 5.15
N GLU A 166 14.01 -1.83 4.04
CA GLU A 166 14.58 -3.06 3.50
C GLU A 166 15.48 -3.77 4.53
N ASP A 167 16.38 -3.02 5.14
CA ASP A 167 17.26 -3.55 6.19
C ASP A 167 16.48 -3.91 7.46
N SER A 168 15.51 -3.08 7.85
CA SER A 168 14.72 -3.28 9.07
C SER A 168 13.80 -4.50 8.99
N LEU A 169 13.23 -4.78 7.83
CA LEU A 169 12.34 -5.91 7.56
C LEU A 169 13.08 -7.10 6.93
N ARG A 170 14.34 -6.92 6.55
CA ARG A 170 15.17 -7.91 5.83
C ARG A 170 14.49 -8.45 4.59
N THR A 171 13.88 -7.55 3.82
CA THR A 171 13.15 -7.85 2.58
C THR A 171 13.48 -6.83 1.52
N GLY A 172 13.58 -7.24 0.27
CA GLY A 172 13.64 -6.33 -0.87
C GLY A 172 12.23 -5.96 -1.34
N PHE A 173 12.09 -4.77 -1.90
CA PHE A 173 10.85 -4.30 -2.50
C PHE A 173 11.01 -4.26 -4.03
N PHE A 174 10.04 -4.77 -4.75
CA PHE A 174 10.03 -4.71 -6.23
C PHE A 174 9.28 -3.48 -6.77
N ALA A 175 8.49 -2.82 -5.93
CA ALA A 175 7.77 -1.58 -6.24
C ALA A 175 7.60 -0.76 -4.97
N ASP A 176 7.59 0.55 -5.10
CA ASP A 176 7.49 1.50 -4.01
C ASP A 176 6.34 2.50 -4.20
N ILE A 177 6.24 3.49 -3.32
CA ILE A 177 5.22 4.52 -3.35
C ILE A 177 5.30 5.38 -4.63
N THR A 178 6.48 5.53 -5.24
CA THR A 178 6.68 6.35 -6.44
C THR A 178 6.12 5.67 -7.67
N ASP A 179 6.20 4.34 -7.75
CA ASP A 179 5.52 3.55 -8.78
C ASP A 179 4.00 3.73 -8.69
N LEU A 180 3.45 3.66 -7.48
CA LEU A 180 2.02 3.86 -7.29
C LEU A 180 1.58 5.30 -7.66
N LEU A 181 2.38 6.31 -7.32
CA LEU A 181 2.18 7.70 -7.73
C LEU A 181 2.20 7.86 -9.26
N TYR A 182 3.11 7.16 -9.95
CA TYR A 182 3.14 7.15 -11.41
C TYR A 182 1.82 6.66 -11.99
N PHE A 183 1.26 5.55 -11.49
CA PHE A 183 -0.04 5.06 -11.92
C PHE A 183 -1.19 5.99 -11.53
N ALA A 184 -1.13 6.62 -10.36
CA ALA A 184 -2.15 7.57 -9.93
C ALA A 184 -2.23 8.83 -10.82
N ARG A 185 -1.13 9.22 -11.48
CA ARG A 185 -1.10 10.34 -12.45
C ARG A 185 -1.81 10.00 -13.77
N ARG A 186 -1.93 8.72 -14.10
CA ARG A 186 -2.59 8.28 -15.34
C ARG A 186 -4.11 8.38 -15.20
N LYS A 187 -4.80 8.53 -16.33
CA LYS A 187 -6.26 8.58 -16.39
C LYS A 187 -6.91 7.19 -16.45
N ASP A 188 -6.10 6.14 -16.47
CA ASP A 188 -6.59 4.78 -16.44
C ASP A 188 -7.12 4.43 -15.03
N ASN A 189 -8.27 3.77 -14.97
CA ASN A 189 -8.95 3.44 -13.71
C ASN A 189 -8.30 2.27 -12.95
N ASN A 190 -7.03 1.96 -13.20
CA ASN A 190 -6.33 0.77 -12.70
C ASN A 190 -5.66 0.93 -11.33
N LEU A 191 -5.76 2.11 -10.68
CA LEU A 191 -5.03 2.38 -9.44
C LEU A 191 -5.32 1.33 -8.35
N LYS A 192 -6.58 0.90 -8.20
CA LYS A 192 -6.95 -0.11 -7.21
C LYS A 192 -6.20 -1.43 -7.41
N PHE A 193 -6.11 -1.91 -8.65
CA PHE A 193 -5.38 -3.14 -8.96
C PHE A 193 -3.88 -3.00 -8.75
N ARG A 194 -3.31 -1.89 -9.23
CA ARG A 194 -1.89 -1.59 -9.03
C ARG A 194 -1.56 -1.58 -7.55
N PHE A 195 -2.35 -0.86 -6.78
CA PHE A 195 -2.20 -0.82 -5.33
C PHE A 195 -2.30 -2.22 -4.70
N GLN A 196 -3.30 -3.02 -5.06
CA GLN A 196 -3.48 -4.38 -4.52
C GLN A 196 -2.31 -5.31 -4.88
N SER A 197 -1.70 -5.15 -6.06
CA SER A 197 -0.55 -5.95 -6.47
C SER A 197 0.76 -5.55 -5.79
N MET A 198 0.91 -4.27 -5.39
CA MET A 198 2.13 -3.69 -4.83
C MET A 198 2.12 -3.64 -3.30
N LYS A 199 0.93 -3.51 -2.68
CA LYS A 199 0.82 -3.40 -1.22
C LYS A 199 1.34 -4.64 -0.53
N GLN A 200 1.91 -4.42 0.64
CA GLN A 200 2.32 -5.47 1.56
C GLN A 200 1.57 -5.34 2.88
N THR A 201 1.64 -6.35 3.72
CA THR A 201 0.95 -6.35 5.02
C THR A 201 1.93 -6.71 6.13
N LEU A 202 1.95 -5.90 7.18
CA LEU A 202 2.74 -6.12 8.38
C LEU A 202 1.82 -6.08 9.61
N SER A 203 1.59 -7.24 10.23
CA SER A 203 0.74 -7.37 11.43
C SER A 203 -0.64 -6.71 11.29
N GLY A 204 -1.32 -6.98 10.18
CA GLY A 204 -2.65 -6.47 9.90
C GLY A 204 -2.71 -5.04 9.36
N VAL A 205 -1.57 -4.38 9.20
CA VAL A 205 -1.44 -3.05 8.59
C VAL A 205 -0.96 -3.21 7.15
N ASP A 206 -1.75 -2.76 6.19
CA ASP A 206 -1.31 -2.70 4.81
C ASP A 206 -0.38 -1.50 4.62
N TYR A 207 0.66 -1.66 3.82
CA TYR A 207 1.60 -0.58 3.52
C TYR A 207 2.14 -0.66 2.10
N MET A 208 2.61 0.49 1.60
CA MET A 208 3.46 0.57 0.42
C MET A 208 4.92 0.69 0.86
N ALA A 209 5.83 0.07 0.11
CA ALA A 209 7.24 0.30 0.31
C ALA A 209 7.55 1.80 0.24
N PRO A 210 8.40 2.35 1.13
CA PRO A 210 8.87 3.72 1.04
C PRO A 210 9.62 3.96 -0.28
N ALA A 211 9.69 5.22 -0.73
CA ALA A 211 10.49 5.58 -1.88
C ALA A 211 11.96 5.19 -1.68
N GLU A 212 12.56 4.57 -2.69
CA GLU A 212 14.00 4.28 -2.69
C GLU A 212 14.81 5.58 -2.75
N ASP A 213 14.43 6.50 -3.64
CA ASP A 213 15.02 7.83 -3.72
C ASP A 213 14.02 8.90 -3.25
N TYR A 214 14.36 9.63 -2.17
CA TYR A 214 13.53 10.73 -1.68
C TYR A 214 13.41 11.90 -2.66
N MET A 215 14.33 12.01 -3.64
CA MET A 215 14.24 13.02 -4.67
C MET A 215 12.95 12.88 -5.49
N ASP A 216 12.46 11.65 -5.68
CA ASP A 216 11.19 11.41 -6.36
C ASP A 216 10.00 11.95 -5.56
N LEU A 217 10.05 11.89 -4.22
CA LEU A 217 9.04 12.52 -3.36
C LEU A 217 9.05 14.05 -3.48
N LEU A 218 10.24 14.66 -3.61
CA LEU A 218 10.38 16.11 -3.80
C LEU A 218 9.82 16.62 -5.13
N LEU A 219 9.75 15.75 -6.13
CA LEU A 219 9.19 16.08 -7.45
C LEU A 219 7.65 16.01 -7.49
N VAL A 220 7.02 15.44 -6.45
CA VAL A 220 5.55 15.36 -6.36
C VAL A 220 5.01 16.66 -5.80
N THR A 221 4.22 17.36 -6.60
CA THR A 221 3.61 18.65 -6.20
C THR A 221 2.51 18.46 -5.15
N GLU A 222 2.17 19.55 -4.44
CA GLU A 222 1.05 19.55 -3.48
C GLU A 222 -0.26 19.02 -4.08
N ASN A 223 -0.61 19.47 -5.29
CA ASN A 223 -1.84 19.05 -5.94
C ASN A 223 -1.84 17.58 -6.33
N GLU A 224 -0.69 17.03 -6.71
CA GLU A 224 -0.55 15.61 -7.00
C GLU A 224 -0.70 14.77 -5.73
N TRP A 225 -0.13 15.19 -4.60
CA TRP A 225 -0.35 14.54 -3.31
C TRP A 225 -1.83 14.52 -2.93
N ILE A 226 -2.53 15.65 -3.05
CA ILE A 226 -3.95 15.74 -2.75
C ILE A 226 -4.76 14.80 -3.63
N SER A 227 -4.53 14.85 -4.95
CA SER A 227 -5.21 13.97 -5.90
C SER A 227 -4.90 12.48 -5.64
N PHE A 228 -3.67 12.16 -5.28
CA PHE A 228 -3.26 10.80 -4.92
C PHE A 228 -4.05 10.26 -3.73
N PHE A 229 -4.13 11.03 -2.63
CA PHE A 229 -4.88 10.60 -1.44
C PHE A 229 -6.39 10.55 -1.69
N GLU A 230 -6.93 11.44 -2.52
CA GLU A 230 -8.33 11.37 -2.94
C GLU A 230 -8.61 10.07 -3.70
N LYS A 231 -7.78 9.72 -4.67
CA LYS A 231 -7.89 8.45 -5.40
C LYS A 231 -7.69 7.21 -4.52
N LEU A 232 -6.75 7.24 -3.57
CA LEU A 232 -6.59 6.15 -2.61
C LEU A 232 -7.83 5.99 -1.71
N SER A 233 -8.47 7.09 -1.34
CA SER A 233 -9.69 7.06 -0.53
C SER A 233 -10.88 6.43 -1.27
N GLU A 234 -10.86 6.39 -2.60
CA GLU A 234 -11.87 5.75 -3.43
C GLU A 234 -11.72 4.20 -3.49
N ILE A 235 -10.59 3.67 -3.00
CA ILE A 235 -10.33 2.20 -2.99
C ILE A 235 -11.27 1.44 -2.05
N ASP A 236 -11.97 2.12 -1.17
CA ASP A 236 -13.11 1.63 -0.37
C ASP A 236 -12.81 0.46 0.60
N GLU A 237 -11.55 0.33 1.03
CA GLU A 237 -11.13 -0.74 1.93
C GLU A 237 -10.69 -0.25 3.31
N TYR A 238 -10.29 1.02 3.42
CA TYR A 238 -9.63 1.55 4.61
C TYR A 238 -10.52 2.48 5.42
N SER A 239 -10.41 2.35 6.74
CA SER A 239 -11.02 3.28 7.69
C SER A 239 -10.03 4.31 8.23
N ASP A 240 -8.74 4.00 8.16
CA ASP A 240 -7.67 4.82 8.72
C ASP A 240 -6.44 4.84 7.79
N PHE A 241 -5.97 6.05 7.47
CA PHE A 241 -4.68 6.26 6.83
C PHE A 241 -3.69 6.79 7.85
N ILE A 242 -2.50 6.19 7.89
CA ILE A 242 -1.39 6.66 8.70
C ILE A 242 -0.30 7.17 7.77
N LEU A 243 0.00 8.45 7.84
CA LEU A 243 1.00 9.10 7.04
C LEU A 243 2.20 9.46 7.92
N ASP A 244 3.35 8.92 7.61
CA ASP A 244 4.62 9.20 8.28
C ASP A 244 5.42 10.16 7.39
N LEU A 245 5.33 11.46 7.70
CA LEU A 245 5.79 12.55 6.84
C LEU A 245 7.16 13.08 7.25
N SER A 246 7.88 13.62 6.25
CA SER A 246 9.06 14.48 6.43
C SER A 246 8.94 15.72 5.56
N GLU A 247 9.95 16.58 5.60
CA GLU A 247 10.06 17.76 4.74
C GLU A 247 10.26 17.41 3.25
N ALA A 248 10.52 16.14 2.92
CA ALA A 248 10.61 15.68 1.53
C ALA A 248 9.25 15.70 0.79
N CYS A 249 8.15 15.80 1.52
CA CYS A 249 6.81 15.86 0.93
C CYS A 249 6.41 17.31 0.66
N GLN A 250 6.31 17.71 -0.62
CA GLN A 250 5.73 19.01 -0.99
C GLN A 250 4.26 19.05 -0.56
N GLY A 251 3.79 20.22 -0.12
CA GLY A 251 2.42 20.34 0.40
C GLY A 251 2.26 19.81 1.83
N LEU A 252 3.35 19.58 2.56
CA LEU A 252 3.35 19.12 3.95
C LEU A 252 2.28 19.83 4.81
N TYR A 253 2.24 21.16 4.79
CA TYR A 253 1.28 21.93 5.60
C TYR A 253 -0.16 21.66 5.18
N ARG A 254 -0.40 21.48 3.90
CA ARG A 254 -1.74 21.18 3.39
C ARG A 254 -2.23 19.80 3.84
N LEU A 255 -1.34 18.81 3.86
CA LEU A 255 -1.65 17.49 4.39
C LEU A 255 -1.91 17.54 5.89
N LEU A 256 -1.12 18.31 6.65
CA LEU A 256 -1.35 18.54 8.07
C LEU A 256 -2.71 19.23 8.32
N GLU A 257 -3.09 20.25 7.54
CA GLU A 257 -4.40 20.88 7.67
C GLU A 257 -5.56 19.92 7.39
N LYS A 258 -5.44 19.07 6.38
CA LYS A 258 -6.48 18.10 6.00
C LYS A 258 -6.58 16.90 6.95
N SER A 259 -5.56 16.65 7.79
CA SER A 259 -5.55 15.54 8.73
C SER A 259 -6.56 15.70 9.87
N ASP A 260 -7.03 14.55 10.41
CA ASP A 260 -7.90 14.53 11.58
C ASP A 260 -7.08 14.53 12.88
N TYR A 261 -5.90 13.90 12.88
CA TYR A 261 -4.97 13.79 14.01
C TYR A 261 -3.54 14.01 13.57
N ILE A 262 -2.81 14.80 14.33
CA ILE A 262 -1.38 15.03 14.12
C ILE A 262 -0.62 14.59 15.37
N TYR A 263 0.47 13.84 15.15
CA TYR A 263 1.35 13.36 16.18
C TYR A 263 2.76 13.90 15.93
N SER A 264 3.33 14.57 16.92
CA SER A 264 4.66 15.17 16.85
C SER A 264 5.49 14.78 18.07
N MET A 265 6.79 14.64 17.90
CA MET A 265 7.68 14.26 18.99
C MET A 265 7.96 15.41 19.93
N GLN A 266 7.91 15.16 21.24
CA GLN A 266 8.30 16.13 22.25
C GLN A 266 9.82 16.32 22.28
N ALA A 267 10.25 17.55 22.57
CA ALA A 267 11.67 17.89 22.68
C ALA A 267 12.29 17.31 23.96
N ALA A 268 13.44 16.65 23.80
CA ALA A 268 14.26 16.20 24.91
C ALA A 268 15.40 17.17 25.28
N THR A 269 15.77 18.07 24.36
CA THR A 269 16.89 19.02 24.55
C THR A 269 16.44 20.45 24.25
N ASP A 270 17.24 21.44 24.71
CA ASP A 270 16.95 22.87 24.42
C ASP A 270 17.00 23.17 22.91
N THR A 271 17.94 22.58 22.19
CA THR A 271 18.02 22.74 20.72
C THR A 271 16.74 22.26 20.05
N GLN A 272 16.24 21.11 20.46
CA GLN A 272 14.98 20.56 19.93
C GLN A 272 13.78 21.46 20.32
N ARG A 273 13.74 21.98 21.55
CA ARG A 273 12.73 22.96 21.97
C ARG A 273 12.74 24.21 21.08
N ASN A 274 13.93 24.73 20.78
CA ASN A 274 14.08 25.89 19.91
C ASN A 274 13.56 25.62 18.48
N SER A 275 13.84 24.44 17.94
CA SER A 275 13.31 24.01 16.62
C SER A 275 11.78 23.92 16.63
N ILE A 276 11.20 23.30 17.65
CA ILE A 276 9.73 23.25 17.81
C ILE A 276 9.13 24.66 17.95
N ASN A 277 9.76 25.54 18.72
CA ASN A 277 9.30 26.91 18.87
C ASN A 277 9.37 27.70 17.54
N GLN A 278 10.41 27.46 16.74
CA GLN A 278 10.52 28.03 15.40
C GLN A 278 9.37 27.52 14.51
N TYR A 279 9.08 26.22 14.53
CA TYR A 279 7.96 25.63 13.79
C TYR A 279 6.62 26.23 14.21
N LYS A 280 6.35 26.37 15.51
CA LYS A 280 5.12 26.99 16.02
C LYS A 280 4.95 28.42 15.53
N ARG A 281 5.98 29.24 15.66
CA ARG A 281 5.97 30.63 15.14
C ARG A 281 5.76 30.69 13.63
N LEU A 282 6.31 29.73 12.88
CA LEU A 282 6.11 29.67 11.43
C LEU A 282 4.65 29.36 11.08
N LEU A 283 4.02 28.41 11.78
CA LEU A 283 2.59 28.10 11.59
C LEU A 283 1.70 29.29 11.93
N GLU A 284 1.94 29.97 13.06
CA GLU A 284 1.22 31.17 13.45
C GLU A 284 1.35 32.28 12.38
N LYS A 285 2.57 32.55 11.90
CA LYS A 285 2.83 33.53 10.84
C LYS A 285 2.15 33.19 9.51
N ARG A 286 1.89 31.90 9.24
CA ARG A 286 1.18 31.44 8.04
C ARG A 286 -0.33 31.26 8.25
N GLU A 287 -0.86 31.64 9.41
CA GLU A 287 -2.28 31.47 9.77
C GLU A 287 -2.72 30.00 9.81
N LEU A 288 -1.79 29.08 10.13
CA LEU A 288 -1.97 27.64 10.20
C LEU A 288 -2.07 27.11 11.63
N SER A 289 -2.55 27.91 12.57
CA SER A 289 -2.66 27.55 14.00
C SER A 289 -3.54 26.33 14.25
N SER A 290 -4.48 26.03 13.37
CA SER A 290 -5.32 24.84 13.42
C SER A 290 -4.50 23.52 13.42
N ILE A 291 -3.31 23.52 12.83
CA ILE A 291 -2.38 22.39 12.87
C ILE A 291 -1.93 22.12 14.30
N LEU A 292 -1.59 23.18 15.06
CA LEU A 292 -1.17 23.06 16.47
C LEU A 292 -2.29 22.53 17.37
N GLU A 293 -3.52 22.95 17.12
CA GLU A 293 -4.70 22.50 17.88
C GLU A 293 -4.97 20.99 17.74
N LYS A 294 -4.64 20.44 16.57
CA LYS A 294 -4.77 19.00 16.26
C LYS A 294 -3.55 18.18 16.69
N THR A 295 -2.43 18.83 17.08
CA THR A 295 -1.18 18.17 17.36
C THR A 295 -1.15 17.60 18.78
N SER A 296 -0.94 16.29 18.88
CA SER A 296 -0.59 15.58 20.10
C SER A 296 0.94 15.46 20.18
N TRP A 297 1.54 16.00 21.25
CA TRP A 297 2.98 15.93 21.46
C TRP A 297 3.33 14.65 22.22
N LEU A 298 4.06 13.72 21.57
CA LEU A 298 4.37 12.41 22.09
C LEU A 298 5.65 12.44 22.95
N GLU A 299 5.55 11.91 24.16
CA GLU A 299 6.68 11.61 25.02
C GLU A 299 6.78 10.10 25.18
N LEU A 300 7.58 9.47 24.34
CA LEU A 300 7.70 8.01 24.33
C LEU A 300 8.55 7.51 25.52
N PRO A 301 8.26 6.32 26.05
CA PRO A 301 9.03 5.72 27.14
C PRO A 301 10.51 5.54 26.79
N ARG A 302 11.45 5.92 27.67
CA ARG A 302 12.90 5.88 27.42
C ARG A 302 13.46 4.47 27.22
N GLU A 303 12.93 3.49 27.90
CA GLU A 303 13.36 2.09 27.81
C GLU A 303 13.21 1.48 26.40
N TYR A 304 12.46 2.18 25.56
CA TYR A 304 12.20 1.77 24.19
C TYR A 304 13.40 1.96 23.25
N PHE A 305 14.31 2.87 23.56
CA PHE A 305 15.41 3.29 22.67
C PHE A 305 16.63 2.35 22.72
N GLU A 306 16.75 1.52 23.74
CA GLU A 306 17.95 0.72 23.98
C GLU A 306 17.92 -0.70 23.37
N ARG A 307 16.81 -1.12 22.75
CA ARG A 307 16.65 -2.47 22.20
C ARG A 307 16.29 -2.47 20.73
N ALA A 308 16.87 -3.40 19.97
CA ALA A 308 16.36 -3.74 18.64
C ALA A 308 14.90 -4.20 18.75
N VAL A 309 13.99 -3.41 18.22
CA VAL A 309 12.56 -3.67 18.33
C VAL A 309 12.08 -4.39 17.08
N ASN A 310 11.38 -5.48 17.28
CA ASN A 310 10.74 -6.18 16.17
C ASN A 310 9.55 -5.33 15.64
N MET A 311 9.70 -4.83 14.42
CA MET A 311 8.69 -4.01 13.74
C MET A 311 7.34 -4.73 13.55
N GLU A 312 7.35 -6.06 13.55
CA GLU A 312 6.14 -6.86 13.41
C GLU A 312 5.25 -6.88 14.66
N ARG A 313 5.78 -6.52 15.83
CA ARG A 313 5.06 -6.68 17.11
C ARG A 313 5.06 -5.43 17.97
N LEU A 314 5.04 -4.26 17.35
CA LEU A 314 5.05 -3.00 18.08
C LEU A 314 3.80 -2.83 18.98
N TYR A 315 2.66 -3.34 18.56
CA TYR A 315 1.40 -3.30 19.30
C TYR A 315 1.47 -3.94 20.68
N SER A 316 2.36 -4.92 20.88
CA SER A 316 2.55 -5.64 22.15
C SER A 316 3.70 -5.09 23.01
N THR A 317 4.30 -3.98 22.61
CA THR A 317 5.39 -3.31 23.32
C THR A 317 4.87 -2.12 24.14
N GLN A 318 5.75 -1.50 24.93
CA GLN A 318 5.40 -0.27 25.66
C GLN A 318 4.93 0.86 24.76
N ILE A 319 5.44 0.95 23.51
CA ILE A 319 4.96 1.95 22.55
C ILE A 319 3.53 1.63 22.11
N GLY A 320 3.20 0.35 21.91
CA GLY A 320 1.84 -0.08 21.61
C GLY A 320 0.86 0.29 22.74
N GLU A 321 1.22 0.01 23.98
CA GLU A 321 0.41 0.40 25.15
C GLU A 321 0.27 1.93 25.27
N TYR A 322 1.33 2.67 25.02
CA TYR A 322 1.28 4.14 24.99
C TYR A 322 0.29 4.64 23.91
N MET A 323 0.35 4.06 22.70
CA MET A 323 -0.57 4.43 21.60
C MET A 323 -2.01 4.03 21.90
N LYS A 324 -2.26 2.90 22.59
CA LYS A 324 -3.60 2.52 23.07
C LYS A 324 -4.17 3.55 24.03
N GLY A 325 -3.37 4.02 25.00
CA GLY A 325 -3.74 5.09 25.94
C GLY A 325 -4.08 6.40 25.22
N LEU A 326 -3.25 6.82 24.28
CA LEU A 326 -3.45 8.04 23.51
C LEU A 326 -4.74 8.03 22.67
N MET A 327 -5.09 6.88 22.11
CA MET A 327 -6.35 6.71 21.37
C MET A 327 -7.59 6.90 22.26
N LEU A 328 -7.56 6.42 23.50
CA LEU A 328 -8.64 6.60 24.46
C LEU A 328 -8.83 8.07 24.84
N GLU A 329 -7.73 8.80 25.00
CA GLU A 329 -7.76 10.25 25.28
C GLU A 329 -8.32 11.07 24.11
N ASN A 330 -7.91 10.74 22.89
CA ASN A 330 -8.40 11.40 21.68
C ASN A 330 -9.89 11.12 21.44
N GLY A 331 -10.37 9.90 21.69
CA GLY A 331 -11.79 9.58 21.64
C GLY A 331 -12.61 10.41 22.63
N ASN A 332 -12.12 10.57 23.87
CA ASN A 332 -12.78 11.37 24.90
C ASN A 332 -12.77 12.89 24.57
N ARG A 333 -11.75 13.40 23.88
CA ARG A 333 -11.71 14.81 23.43
C ARG A 333 -12.74 15.11 22.34
N GLN A 334 -13.02 14.16 21.45
CA GLN A 334 -14.07 14.33 20.42
C GLN A 334 -15.47 14.35 21.03
N ILE A 335 -15.76 13.47 21.99
CA ILE A 335 -17.07 13.41 22.67
C ILE A 335 -17.35 14.72 23.44
N ARG A 336 -16.32 15.40 23.96
CA ARG A 336 -16.48 16.68 24.68
C ARG A 336 -16.66 17.90 23.76
N LYS A 337 -16.40 17.77 22.45
CA LYS A 337 -16.57 18.83 21.45
C LYS A 337 -17.89 18.73 20.67
N MET A 338 -18.64 17.63 20.83
CA MET A 338 -20.02 17.45 20.37
C MET A 338 -21.00 17.88 21.46
#